data_ef23e0ad5a3d77af2456a17322480e3f
#
_entry.id   ef23e0ad5a3d77af2456a17322480e3f
#
_cell.length_a   1.000
_cell.length_b   1.000
_cell.length_c   1.000
_cell.angle_alpha   90.00
_cell.angle_beta   90.00
_cell.angle_gamma   90.00
#
_symmetry.space_group_name_H-M   'P 1'
#
loop_
_entity.id
_entity.type
_entity.pdbx_description
1 polymer ?
#
loop_
_entity_poly.entity_id
_entity_poly.type
_entity_poly.pdbx_seq_one_letter_code
_entity_poly.pdbx_strand_id
1 'polypeptide(L)'
;MQLRCSLYSATIVGVRAIPVAVEVVVSNGLPGFSIVGMPDAAVRESTERVRAAIKACGFTMPGDKVVVNLAPSSIRKAGSGFDLPIAAAILAATKQIDVEALGECMLVGELGLDGSVRPVHGTLAFAACARELGCKLLVSADAHDGAPLGRMEQLALPSLASLRSMAVRPLDFCAPSASVEAPDFGDIRGQAAAKRAMQVAAAGGHGILLMGPPGSGKTMLARALPSILPPLSEDERLEAAIVHSVAGEPIDSILAGTRPFRRVHHSATVAGLVGGGTPVHPGEISLAHAGVLFLDELPEFSSRSLQALRQPMEMGRIVITRADGSVALPARFSLVAAANPCPCGYYGDPQKQCTCPQWKIERYQGNIGGPLLDRIDMHVDVWRCDPGEMLDRADGRDPIDSERLLAGVLAACEFRSWRRAALGDGDAVDVGALLARCRLAQRTRGLLETVSRTQLLSGRGITRALMVARTIADIAESKSVAEEHLMEALSFKLRKGV
;
A
#
# COMPACT_ATOMS: atom_id res chain seq x y z
N MET A 1 44.00 15.89 -22.37
CA MET A 1 43.42 14.53 -22.48
C MET A 1 42.07 14.58 -21.78
N GLN A 2 41.01 14.05 -22.34
CA GLN A 2 39.66 14.05 -21.75
C GLN A 2 39.44 12.71 -21.07
N LEU A 3 39.26 12.70 -19.72
CA LEU A 3 38.97 11.48 -18.98
C LEU A 3 37.46 11.33 -18.87
N ARG A 4 36.92 10.11 -19.04
CA ARG A 4 35.48 9.84 -19.05
C ARG A 4 35.16 8.56 -18.26
N CYS A 5 34.04 8.58 -17.59
CA CYS A 5 33.47 7.38 -16.94
C CYS A 5 31.92 7.48 -16.96
N SER A 6 31.26 6.35 -17.08
CA SER A 6 29.81 6.27 -16.96
C SER A 6 29.46 5.12 -16.02
N LEU A 7 28.65 5.39 -15.01
CA LEU A 7 28.15 4.39 -14.04
C LEU A 7 26.62 4.46 -13.97
N TYR A 8 25.99 3.41 -13.48
CA TYR A 8 24.54 3.36 -13.29
C TYR A 8 24.13 3.79 -11.88
N SER A 9 23.07 4.56 -11.83
CA SER A 9 22.30 4.91 -10.64
C SER A 9 20.82 4.87 -10.97
N ALA A 10 19.95 5.32 -10.07
CA ALA A 10 18.53 5.47 -10.35
C ALA A 10 17.93 6.64 -9.58
N THR A 11 16.76 7.13 -10.05
CA THR A 11 15.92 8.11 -9.36
C THR A 11 14.54 7.53 -9.13
N ILE A 12 13.91 7.84 -7.99
CA ILE A 12 12.54 7.39 -7.69
C ILE A 12 11.53 8.37 -8.30
N VAL A 13 10.60 7.82 -9.08
CA VAL A 13 9.43 8.54 -9.61
C VAL A 13 8.17 7.82 -9.13
N GLY A 14 7.46 8.40 -8.19
CA GLY A 14 6.40 7.72 -7.46
C GLY A 14 6.93 6.61 -6.56
N VAL A 15 6.71 5.36 -6.94
CA VAL A 15 7.23 4.17 -6.23
C VAL A 15 8.18 3.33 -7.09
N ARG A 16 8.50 3.79 -8.30
CA ARG A 16 9.41 3.09 -9.20
C ARG A 16 10.75 3.80 -9.27
N ALA A 17 11.83 3.05 -9.19
CA ALA A 17 13.14 3.55 -9.54
C ALA A 17 13.34 3.50 -11.06
N ILE A 18 13.84 4.59 -11.62
CA ILE A 18 14.13 4.74 -13.06
C ILE A 18 15.64 4.86 -13.21
N PRO A 19 16.28 4.07 -14.09
CA PRO A 19 17.72 4.08 -14.25
C PRO A 19 18.22 5.43 -14.76
N VAL A 20 19.38 5.84 -14.24
CA VAL A 20 20.08 7.07 -14.58
C VAL A 20 21.55 6.74 -14.86
N ALA A 21 22.04 7.08 -16.04
CA ALA A 21 23.47 7.04 -16.32
C ALA A 21 24.13 8.29 -15.72
N VAL A 22 25.14 8.08 -14.90
CA VAL A 22 25.98 9.13 -14.31
C VAL A 22 27.26 9.22 -15.12
N GLU A 23 27.31 10.15 -16.04
CA GLU A 23 28.43 10.36 -16.97
C GLU A 23 29.33 11.48 -16.44
N VAL A 24 30.59 11.19 -16.22
CA VAL A 24 31.57 12.17 -15.75
C VAL A 24 32.63 12.44 -16.85
N VAL A 25 32.89 13.71 -17.07
CA VAL A 25 33.96 14.19 -17.94
C VAL A 25 34.87 15.10 -17.15
N VAL A 26 36.18 14.79 -17.12
CA VAL A 26 37.23 15.65 -16.59
C VAL A 26 38.04 16.18 -17.75
N SER A 27 38.10 17.50 -17.90
CA SER A 27 38.73 18.18 -19.03
C SER A 27 39.59 19.33 -18.54
N ASN A 28 40.76 19.55 -19.21
CA ASN A 28 41.63 20.67 -18.90
C ASN A 28 40.86 21.99 -18.89
N GLY A 29 41.07 22.83 -17.91
CA GLY A 29 40.42 24.12 -17.76
C GLY A 29 40.49 24.66 -16.35
N LEU A 30 39.85 25.81 -16.12
CA LEU A 30 39.74 26.36 -14.76
C LEU A 30 39.01 25.37 -13.88
N PRO A 31 39.46 25.17 -12.62
CA PRO A 31 38.81 24.30 -11.65
C PRO A 31 37.32 24.63 -11.55
N GLY A 32 36.48 23.63 -11.74
CA GLY A 32 35.04 23.79 -11.69
C GLY A 32 34.35 22.43 -11.54
N PHE A 33 33.18 22.42 -10.88
CA PHE A 33 32.35 21.23 -10.73
C PHE A 33 30.91 21.61 -11.07
N SER A 34 30.34 21.01 -12.07
CA SER A 34 28.98 21.28 -12.51
C SER A 34 28.20 20.00 -12.78
N ILE A 35 26.92 19.99 -12.41
CA ILE A 35 25.98 18.89 -12.63
C ILE A 35 24.87 19.36 -13.57
N VAL A 36 24.64 18.61 -14.65
CA VAL A 36 23.60 18.84 -15.65
C VAL A 36 22.68 17.64 -15.77
N GLY A 37 21.54 17.75 -16.45
CA GLY A 37 20.54 16.67 -16.60
C GLY A 37 19.35 16.78 -15.66
N MET A 38 18.87 18.00 -15.42
CA MET A 38 17.71 18.33 -14.58
C MET A 38 17.86 17.90 -13.10
N PRO A 39 19.00 18.23 -12.43
CA PRO A 39 19.15 18.00 -10.99
C PRO A 39 18.20 18.90 -10.18
N ASP A 40 17.64 18.38 -9.10
CA ASP A 40 16.95 19.20 -8.07
C ASP A 40 17.96 19.95 -7.18
N ALA A 41 17.47 20.64 -6.13
CA ALA A 41 18.33 21.36 -5.20
C ALA A 41 19.27 20.41 -4.44
N ALA A 42 18.76 19.26 -3.96
CA ALA A 42 19.53 18.29 -3.18
C ALA A 42 20.69 17.68 -4.02
N VAL A 43 20.42 17.38 -5.30
CA VAL A 43 21.47 16.90 -6.24
C VAL A 43 22.49 17.98 -6.56
N ARG A 44 22.09 19.26 -6.61
CA ARG A 44 23.07 20.36 -6.81
C ARG A 44 23.99 20.54 -5.60
N GLU A 45 23.49 20.35 -4.41
CA GLU A 45 24.27 20.40 -3.17
C GLU A 45 25.27 19.23 -3.05
N SER A 46 25.08 18.13 -3.80
CA SER A 46 26.04 17.02 -3.87
C SER A 46 27.46 17.47 -4.17
N THR A 47 27.64 18.57 -4.93
CA THR A 47 28.98 19.06 -5.28
C THR A 47 29.87 19.28 -4.07
N GLU A 48 29.34 19.83 -2.99
CA GLU A 48 30.11 20.10 -1.78
C GLU A 48 30.32 18.82 -0.93
N ARG A 49 29.26 17.96 -0.82
CA ARG A 49 29.37 16.68 -0.10
C ARG A 49 30.38 15.74 -0.77
N VAL A 50 30.27 15.58 -2.10
CA VAL A 50 31.20 14.74 -2.89
C VAL A 50 32.63 15.23 -2.76
N ARG A 51 32.85 16.55 -2.88
CA ARG A 51 34.20 17.14 -2.75
C ARG A 51 34.81 16.88 -1.36
N ALA A 52 34.03 17.07 -0.30
CA ALA A 52 34.45 16.82 1.07
C ALA A 52 34.77 15.33 1.30
N ALA A 53 33.86 14.43 0.90
CA ALA A 53 34.00 13.00 1.05
C ALA A 53 35.23 12.41 0.32
N ILE A 54 35.47 12.85 -0.93
CA ILE A 54 36.65 12.45 -1.70
C ILE A 54 37.94 12.80 -0.93
N LYS A 55 38.04 14.03 -0.40
CA LYS A 55 39.21 14.48 0.37
C LYS A 55 39.34 13.73 1.71
N ALA A 56 38.25 13.57 2.45
CA ALA A 56 38.25 12.89 3.74
C ALA A 56 38.69 11.43 3.64
N CYS A 57 38.35 10.75 2.53
CA CYS A 57 38.76 9.38 2.26
C CYS A 57 40.21 9.26 1.70
N GLY A 58 40.98 10.34 1.65
CA GLY A 58 42.35 10.35 1.15
C GLY A 58 42.46 10.15 -0.37
N PHE A 59 41.41 10.46 -1.12
CA PHE A 59 41.43 10.56 -2.57
C PHE A 59 41.73 11.99 -3.02
N THR A 60 42.11 12.14 -4.26
CA THR A 60 42.45 13.45 -4.84
C THR A 60 41.30 13.95 -5.72
N MET A 61 40.75 15.11 -5.39
CA MET A 61 39.80 15.78 -6.27
C MET A 61 40.58 16.39 -7.46
N PRO A 62 40.15 16.13 -8.72
CA PRO A 62 40.84 16.70 -9.89
C PRO A 62 40.82 18.25 -9.83
N GLY A 63 41.99 18.85 -10.15
CA GLY A 63 42.16 20.29 -10.24
C GLY A 63 41.61 20.92 -11.53
N ASP A 64 41.09 20.08 -12.43
CA ASP A 64 40.52 20.42 -13.72
C ASP A 64 38.98 20.63 -13.64
N LYS A 65 38.38 20.96 -14.79
CA LYS A 65 36.93 21.12 -14.92
C LYS A 65 36.25 19.76 -14.91
N VAL A 66 35.38 19.49 -13.90
CA VAL A 66 34.51 18.30 -13.79
C VAL A 66 33.12 18.65 -14.23
N VAL A 67 32.60 17.92 -15.20
CA VAL A 67 31.19 18.01 -15.64
C VAL A 67 30.52 16.65 -15.43
N VAL A 68 29.43 16.62 -14.70
CA VAL A 68 28.60 15.43 -14.47
C VAL A 68 27.29 15.60 -15.24
N ASN A 69 26.97 14.65 -16.11
CA ASN A 69 25.70 14.60 -16.81
C ASN A 69 24.87 13.43 -16.26
N LEU A 70 23.64 13.71 -15.87
CA LEU A 70 22.67 12.71 -15.38
C LEU A 70 21.66 12.43 -16.49
N ALA A 71 21.84 11.34 -17.24
CA ALA A 71 20.99 10.98 -18.37
C ALA A 71 19.90 9.94 -17.97
N PRO A 72 18.68 10.02 -18.55
CA PRO A 72 18.20 10.97 -19.56
C PRO A 72 17.79 12.33 -18.97
N SER A 73 17.96 13.40 -19.74
CA SER A 73 17.58 14.77 -19.31
C SER A 73 16.06 15.01 -19.26
N SER A 74 15.24 14.09 -19.75
CA SER A 74 13.77 14.18 -19.71
C SER A 74 13.15 13.90 -18.33
N ILE A 75 13.94 13.36 -17.39
CA ILE A 75 13.47 12.98 -16.05
C ILE A 75 14.20 13.83 -15.01
N ARG A 76 13.45 14.40 -14.07
CA ARG A 76 14.02 15.14 -12.94
C ARG A 76 14.70 14.17 -11.97
N LYS A 77 15.95 14.46 -11.60
CA LYS A 77 16.72 13.71 -10.61
C LYS A 77 16.56 14.38 -9.25
N ALA A 78 16.07 13.62 -8.29
CA ALA A 78 15.75 14.12 -6.97
C ALA A 78 16.43 13.29 -5.87
N GLY A 79 16.77 13.97 -4.78
CA GLY A 79 17.34 13.36 -3.59
C GLY A 79 18.85 13.24 -3.59
N SER A 80 19.40 12.88 -2.41
CA SER A 80 20.85 12.81 -2.15
C SER A 80 21.52 11.50 -2.61
N GLY A 81 20.75 10.54 -3.11
CA GLY A 81 21.26 9.22 -3.53
C GLY A 81 22.28 9.21 -4.66
N PHE A 82 22.47 10.35 -5.32
CA PHE A 82 23.45 10.51 -6.40
C PHE A 82 24.86 10.85 -5.93
N ASP A 83 25.06 11.15 -4.63
CA ASP A 83 26.39 11.52 -4.11
C ASP A 83 27.41 10.40 -4.35
N LEU A 84 27.07 9.17 -3.96
CA LEU A 84 27.94 8.00 -4.13
C LEU A 84 28.28 7.72 -5.61
N PRO A 85 27.32 7.58 -6.54
CA PRO A 85 27.65 7.32 -7.96
C PRO A 85 28.41 8.46 -8.59
N ILE A 86 28.17 9.73 -8.24
CA ILE A 86 28.94 10.88 -8.74
C ILE A 86 30.40 10.79 -8.25
N ALA A 87 30.63 10.56 -6.95
CA ALA A 87 31.97 10.42 -6.39
C ALA A 87 32.72 9.25 -7.04
N ALA A 88 32.08 8.07 -7.10
CA ALA A 88 32.65 6.88 -7.73
C ALA A 88 33.02 7.11 -9.19
N ALA A 89 32.15 7.77 -9.97
CA ALA A 89 32.44 8.07 -11.38
C ALA A 89 33.60 9.06 -11.55
N ILE A 90 33.77 10.04 -10.66
CA ILE A 90 34.93 10.95 -10.65
C ILE A 90 36.21 10.16 -10.35
N LEU A 91 36.20 9.30 -9.32
CA LEU A 91 37.35 8.48 -8.92
C LEU A 91 37.74 7.47 -10.01
N ALA A 92 36.77 6.85 -10.65
CA ALA A 92 37.00 5.93 -11.78
C ALA A 92 37.54 6.65 -13.00
N ALA A 93 36.98 7.83 -13.38
CA ALA A 93 37.49 8.64 -14.48
C ALA A 93 38.97 9.05 -14.25
N THR A 94 39.35 9.34 -13.01
CA THR A 94 40.71 9.71 -12.63
C THR A 94 41.61 8.53 -12.30
N LYS A 95 41.16 7.28 -12.51
CA LYS A 95 41.88 6.03 -12.28
C LYS A 95 42.32 5.83 -10.81
N GLN A 96 41.60 6.37 -9.85
CA GLN A 96 41.89 6.19 -8.42
C GLN A 96 41.21 4.95 -7.86
N ILE A 97 40.20 4.42 -8.56
CA ILE A 97 39.51 3.15 -8.29
C ILE A 97 39.34 2.38 -9.61
N ASP A 98 39.12 1.07 -9.50
CA ASP A 98 38.88 0.21 -10.64
C ASP A 98 37.43 0.38 -11.17
N VAL A 99 37.31 0.76 -12.44
CA VAL A 99 36.01 0.95 -13.09
C VAL A 99 35.35 -0.36 -13.49
N GLU A 100 36.14 -1.42 -13.80
CA GLU A 100 35.59 -2.71 -14.25
C GLU A 100 34.74 -3.36 -13.15
N ALA A 101 35.22 -3.28 -11.90
CA ALA A 101 34.49 -3.80 -10.75
C ALA A 101 33.14 -3.09 -10.48
N LEU A 102 32.96 -1.84 -10.96
CA LEU A 102 31.74 -1.05 -10.79
C LEU A 102 30.81 -1.07 -12.01
N GLY A 103 31.31 -1.54 -13.17
CA GLY A 103 30.55 -1.50 -14.43
C GLY A 103 29.25 -2.31 -14.43
N GLU A 104 29.18 -3.34 -13.58
CA GLU A 104 28.00 -4.17 -13.38
C GLU A 104 27.13 -3.75 -12.18
N CYS A 105 27.43 -2.60 -11.56
CA CYS A 105 26.75 -2.15 -10.36
C CYS A 105 25.87 -0.93 -10.61
N MET A 106 24.68 -0.92 -10.03
CA MET A 106 23.90 0.27 -9.78
C MET A 106 24.27 0.81 -8.41
N LEU A 107 24.74 2.07 -8.34
CA LEU A 107 25.19 2.70 -7.11
C LEU A 107 24.15 3.70 -6.62
N VAL A 108 23.78 3.63 -5.35
CA VAL A 108 22.84 4.56 -4.72
C VAL A 108 23.26 4.82 -3.28
N GLY A 109 23.44 6.09 -2.90
CA GLY A 109 23.77 6.44 -1.52
C GLY A 109 24.09 7.92 -1.35
N GLU A 110 23.78 8.46 -0.20
CA GLU A 110 24.21 9.79 0.22
C GLU A 110 25.61 9.70 0.83
N LEU A 111 26.43 10.74 0.68
CA LEU A 111 27.76 10.79 1.31
C LEU A 111 27.75 11.75 2.49
N GLY A 112 28.23 11.25 3.63
CA GLY A 112 28.68 12.09 4.73
C GLY A 112 29.94 12.88 4.33
N LEU A 113 30.18 14.02 4.98
CA LEU A 113 31.39 14.82 4.77
C LEU A 113 32.70 14.07 5.11
N ASP A 114 32.57 13.04 5.95
CA ASP A 114 33.66 12.11 6.33
C ASP A 114 33.84 10.96 5.33
N GLY A 115 33.00 10.87 4.31
CA GLY A 115 33.00 9.82 3.31
C GLY A 115 32.22 8.56 3.69
N SER A 116 31.50 8.54 4.81
CA SER A 116 30.53 7.49 5.13
C SER A 116 29.42 7.44 4.10
N VAL A 117 28.96 6.23 3.75
CA VAL A 117 27.80 6.06 2.86
C VAL A 117 26.53 5.94 3.71
N ARG A 118 25.64 6.90 3.57
CA ARG A 118 24.37 6.96 4.30
C ARG A 118 23.23 6.35 3.51
N PRO A 119 22.27 5.70 4.18
CA PRO A 119 21.11 5.11 3.51
C PRO A 119 20.21 6.19 2.92
N VAL A 120 19.51 5.82 1.85
CA VAL A 120 18.42 6.59 1.25
C VAL A 120 17.18 5.70 1.21
N HIS A 121 15.99 6.30 1.32
CA HIS A 121 14.74 5.54 1.25
C HIS A 121 14.51 4.94 -0.14
N GLY A 122 13.86 3.79 -0.19
CA GLY A 122 13.52 3.12 -1.43
C GLY A 122 14.55 2.08 -1.89
N THR A 123 15.36 1.54 -0.98
CA THR A 123 16.36 0.51 -1.31
C THR A 123 15.73 -0.65 -2.10
N LEU A 124 14.52 -1.09 -1.71
CA LEU A 124 13.83 -2.16 -2.42
C LEU A 124 13.39 -1.76 -3.83
N ALA A 125 13.00 -0.49 -4.04
CA ALA A 125 12.69 0.03 -5.39
C ALA A 125 13.95 0.06 -6.28
N PHE A 126 15.09 0.49 -5.72
CA PHE A 126 16.38 0.45 -6.43
C PHE A 126 16.82 -0.98 -6.74
N ALA A 127 16.62 -1.91 -5.80
CA ALA A 127 16.90 -3.32 -6.01
C ALA A 127 16.03 -3.92 -7.13
N ALA A 128 14.74 -3.60 -7.19
CA ALA A 128 13.87 -4.03 -8.27
C ALA A 128 14.35 -3.51 -9.64
N CYS A 129 14.76 -2.23 -9.71
CA CYS A 129 15.31 -1.62 -10.92
C CYS A 129 16.65 -2.27 -11.35
N ALA A 130 17.56 -2.50 -10.40
CA ALA A 130 18.85 -3.15 -10.67
C ALA A 130 18.65 -4.58 -11.20
N ARG A 131 17.69 -5.32 -10.65
CA ARG A 131 17.31 -6.67 -11.13
C ARG A 131 16.82 -6.64 -12.58
N GLU A 132 15.97 -5.68 -12.93
CA GLU A 132 15.47 -5.52 -14.32
C GLU A 132 16.60 -5.23 -15.32
N LEU A 133 17.64 -4.52 -14.88
CA LEU A 133 18.82 -4.22 -15.70
C LEU A 133 19.90 -5.34 -15.68
N GLY A 134 19.75 -6.36 -14.85
CA GLY A 134 20.76 -7.39 -14.66
C GLY A 134 22.02 -6.90 -13.93
N CYS A 135 21.90 -5.81 -13.15
CA CYS A 135 22.99 -5.21 -12.36
C CYS A 135 22.95 -5.69 -10.92
N LYS A 136 24.12 -5.63 -10.24
CA LYS A 136 24.22 -5.69 -8.78
C LYS A 136 23.79 -4.33 -8.20
N LEU A 137 23.25 -4.31 -6.99
CA LEU A 137 22.96 -3.07 -6.28
C LEU A 137 24.01 -2.80 -5.20
N LEU A 138 24.62 -1.60 -5.22
CA LEU A 138 25.57 -1.15 -4.22
C LEU A 138 24.98 0.04 -3.46
N VAL A 139 24.72 -0.16 -2.15
CA VAL A 139 24.07 0.81 -1.26
C VAL A 139 24.80 0.95 0.07
N SER A 140 24.30 1.84 0.94
CA SER A 140 24.80 1.97 2.31
C SER A 140 24.74 0.64 3.07
N ALA A 141 25.72 0.42 3.95
CA ALA A 141 25.71 -0.70 4.88
C ALA A 141 24.58 -0.60 5.93
N ASP A 142 24.03 0.60 6.13
CA ASP A 142 22.94 0.89 7.08
C ASP A 142 21.56 0.95 6.37
N ALA A 143 21.44 0.38 5.17
CA ALA A 143 20.15 0.28 4.48
C ALA A 143 19.31 -0.84 5.12
N HIS A 144 18.17 -0.49 5.73
CA HIS A 144 17.30 -1.43 6.45
C HIS A 144 15.99 -1.76 5.69
N ASP A 145 15.72 -1.09 4.58
CA ASP A 145 14.53 -1.23 3.75
C ASP A 145 14.77 -2.07 2.47
N GLY A 146 15.74 -2.99 2.52
CA GLY A 146 16.05 -3.97 1.50
C GLY A 146 15.43 -5.35 1.79
N ALA A 147 15.30 -6.16 0.74
CA ALA A 147 14.88 -7.56 0.83
C ALA A 147 15.56 -8.41 -0.26
N PRO A 148 15.74 -9.73 -0.06
CA PRO A 148 16.26 -10.60 -1.09
C PRO A 148 15.35 -10.61 -2.33
N LEU A 149 15.92 -10.42 -3.52
CA LEU A 149 15.20 -10.45 -4.80
C LEU A 149 15.76 -11.53 -5.71
N GLY A 150 15.41 -12.78 -5.46
CA GLY A 150 15.90 -13.92 -6.20
C GLY A 150 17.43 -14.09 -6.05
N ARG A 151 18.16 -14.17 -7.19
CA ARG A 151 19.63 -14.33 -7.20
C ARG A 151 20.39 -13.01 -7.34
N MET A 152 19.71 -11.86 -7.30
CA MET A 152 20.35 -10.56 -7.45
C MET A 152 21.26 -10.27 -6.25
N GLU A 153 22.48 -9.84 -6.51
CA GLU A 153 23.44 -9.44 -5.49
C GLU A 153 23.15 -8.00 -5.03
N GLN A 154 22.92 -7.83 -3.73
CA GLN A 154 22.84 -6.55 -3.06
C GLN A 154 24.04 -6.42 -2.11
N LEU A 155 24.82 -5.38 -2.31
CA LEU A 155 26.12 -5.19 -1.67
C LEU A 155 26.09 -3.94 -0.79
N ALA A 156 26.66 -4.08 0.40
CA ALA A 156 26.79 -3.03 1.39
C ALA A 156 28.16 -2.33 1.27
N LEU A 157 28.15 -1.00 1.18
CA LEU A 157 29.33 -0.14 1.15
C LEU A 157 29.30 0.79 2.38
N PRO A 158 30.20 0.63 3.35
CA PRO A 158 30.22 1.46 4.56
C PRO A 158 30.78 2.88 4.31
N SER A 159 31.74 3.01 3.41
CA SER A 159 32.37 4.31 3.10
C SER A 159 32.90 4.36 1.68
N LEU A 160 33.09 5.57 1.16
CA LEU A 160 33.70 5.81 -0.15
C LEU A 160 35.13 5.24 -0.22
N ALA A 161 35.88 5.23 0.90
CA ALA A 161 37.23 4.66 0.99
C ALA A 161 37.25 3.17 0.63
N SER A 162 36.20 2.44 0.93
CA SER A 162 36.06 1.00 0.65
C SER A 162 36.09 0.68 -0.85
N LEU A 163 35.81 1.63 -1.72
CA LEU A 163 35.93 1.44 -3.18
C LEU A 163 37.38 1.24 -3.65
N ARG A 164 38.40 1.64 -2.86
CA ARG A 164 39.82 1.47 -3.24
C ARG A 164 40.21 -0.02 -3.35
N SER A 165 39.68 -0.86 -2.50
CA SER A 165 39.93 -2.29 -2.46
C SER A 165 38.70 -3.13 -2.77
N MET A 166 37.60 -2.51 -3.19
CA MET A 166 36.28 -3.15 -3.35
C MET A 166 35.88 -3.94 -2.10
N ALA A 167 36.15 -3.38 -0.91
CA ALA A 167 35.79 -3.96 0.37
C ALA A 167 34.27 -3.80 0.60
N VAL A 168 33.50 -4.56 -0.16
CA VAL A 168 32.04 -4.68 -0.08
C VAL A 168 31.65 -6.00 0.58
N ARG A 169 30.48 -6.03 1.20
CA ARG A 169 29.91 -7.25 1.79
C ARG A 169 28.47 -7.41 1.29
N PRO A 170 27.89 -8.62 1.35
CA PRO A 170 26.46 -8.77 1.13
C PRO A 170 25.67 -7.84 2.06
N LEU A 171 24.58 -7.27 1.56
CA LEU A 171 23.66 -6.47 2.38
C LEU A 171 22.97 -7.39 3.39
N ASP A 172 22.99 -6.99 4.67
CA ASP A 172 22.28 -7.70 5.72
C ASP A 172 20.80 -7.30 5.67
N PHE A 173 19.92 -8.29 5.54
CA PHE A 173 18.48 -8.06 5.56
C PHE A 173 17.93 -8.33 6.96
N CYS A 174 17.04 -7.46 7.43
CA CYS A 174 16.28 -7.75 8.63
C CYS A 174 15.45 -9.01 8.46
N ALA A 175 15.41 -9.87 9.46
CA ALA A 175 14.56 -11.05 9.45
C ALA A 175 13.09 -10.58 9.45
N PRO A 176 12.23 -11.10 8.53
CA PRO A 176 10.82 -10.77 8.53
C PRO A 176 10.19 -11.08 9.89
N SER A 177 9.55 -10.10 10.51
CA SER A 177 8.88 -10.23 11.80
C SER A 177 7.38 -10.07 11.64
N ALA A 178 6.63 -11.12 11.94
CA ALA A 178 5.17 -11.16 11.83
C ALA A 178 4.46 -10.63 13.10
N SER A 179 4.94 -9.58 13.72
CA SER A 179 4.26 -8.99 14.87
C SER A 179 3.13 -8.08 14.44
N VAL A 180 1.91 -8.62 14.32
CA VAL A 180 0.69 -7.81 14.25
C VAL A 180 0.05 -7.83 15.62
N GLU A 181 0.16 -6.76 16.36
CA GLU A 181 -0.65 -6.52 17.55
C GLU A 181 -2.08 -6.15 17.13
N ALA A 182 -2.84 -7.13 16.65
CA ALA A 182 -4.27 -6.97 16.40
C ALA A 182 -5.05 -7.57 17.56
N PRO A 183 -6.13 -6.93 18.04
CA PRO A 183 -7.05 -7.54 19.00
C PRO A 183 -7.63 -8.84 18.44
N ASP A 184 -7.88 -9.82 19.32
CA ASP A 184 -8.55 -11.04 18.92
C ASP A 184 -10.06 -10.83 18.82
N PHE A 185 -10.73 -11.46 17.84
CA PHE A 185 -12.19 -11.46 17.75
C PHE A 185 -12.86 -12.12 18.96
N GLY A 186 -12.18 -13.02 19.63
CA GLY A 186 -12.62 -13.63 20.89
C GLY A 186 -12.74 -12.63 22.04
N ASP A 187 -12.01 -11.51 21.98
CA ASP A 187 -12.10 -10.43 22.97
C ASP A 187 -13.32 -9.52 22.73
N ILE A 188 -13.94 -9.62 21.54
CA ILE A 188 -15.16 -8.88 21.16
C ILE A 188 -16.36 -9.76 21.46
N ARG A 189 -17.10 -9.44 22.51
CA ARG A 189 -18.25 -10.23 22.93
C ARG A 189 -19.48 -10.00 22.06
N GLY A 190 -20.21 -11.08 21.76
CA GLY A 190 -21.38 -11.05 20.89
C GLY A 190 -21.04 -10.65 19.46
N GLN A 191 -21.87 -9.80 18.85
CA GLN A 191 -21.68 -9.24 17.50
C GLN A 191 -21.53 -10.31 16.41
N ALA A 192 -22.18 -11.48 16.53
CA ALA A 192 -22.02 -12.60 15.62
C ALA A 192 -22.24 -12.22 14.14
N ALA A 193 -23.26 -11.39 13.85
CA ALA A 193 -23.52 -10.90 12.50
C ALA A 193 -22.40 -10.00 11.97
N ALA A 194 -21.86 -9.10 12.80
CA ALA A 194 -20.75 -8.24 12.42
C ALA A 194 -19.45 -9.05 12.24
N LYS A 195 -19.15 -10.01 13.11
CA LYS A 195 -18.01 -10.94 12.95
C LYS A 195 -18.11 -11.74 11.66
N ARG A 196 -19.32 -12.25 11.34
CA ARG A 196 -19.58 -12.95 10.07
C ARG A 196 -19.35 -12.04 8.86
N ALA A 197 -19.82 -10.80 8.91
CA ALA A 197 -19.58 -9.82 7.86
C ALA A 197 -18.08 -9.50 7.69
N MET A 198 -17.33 -9.37 8.80
CA MET A 198 -15.87 -9.19 8.76
C MET A 198 -15.16 -10.40 8.14
N GLN A 199 -15.60 -11.63 8.43
CA GLN A 199 -15.10 -12.84 7.78
C GLN A 199 -15.31 -12.81 6.25
N VAL A 200 -16.52 -12.46 5.81
CA VAL A 200 -16.85 -12.34 4.38
C VAL A 200 -16.01 -11.24 3.74
N ALA A 201 -15.86 -10.09 4.41
CA ALA A 201 -15.02 -8.98 3.92
C ALA A 201 -13.56 -9.40 3.78
N ALA A 202 -13.00 -10.12 4.76
CA ALA A 202 -11.63 -10.63 4.73
C ALA A 202 -11.42 -11.65 3.61
N ALA A 203 -12.33 -12.61 3.45
CA ALA A 203 -12.24 -13.66 2.43
C ALA A 203 -12.33 -13.12 1.00
N GLY A 204 -13.18 -12.08 0.78
CA GLY A 204 -13.43 -11.50 -0.54
C GLY A 204 -12.64 -10.23 -0.85
N GLY A 205 -11.98 -9.62 0.13
CA GLY A 205 -11.38 -8.29 -0.01
C GLY A 205 -12.45 -7.19 -0.17
N HIS A 206 -13.65 -7.38 0.41
CA HIS A 206 -14.78 -6.46 0.25
C HIS A 206 -14.65 -5.22 1.12
N GLY A 207 -15.08 -4.08 0.57
CA GLY A 207 -15.27 -2.86 1.36
C GLY A 207 -16.47 -2.99 2.30
N ILE A 208 -16.31 -2.55 3.58
CA ILE A 208 -17.36 -2.65 4.60
C ILE A 208 -17.55 -1.33 5.34
N LEU A 209 -18.82 -0.95 5.54
CA LEU A 209 -19.24 0.15 6.39
C LEU A 209 -19.92 -0.39 7.65
N LEU A 210 -19.30 -0.15 8.80
CA LEU A 210 -19.85 -0.47 10.12
C LEU A 210 -20.62 0.74 10.65
N MET A 211 -21.91 0.58 10.89
CA MET A 211 -22.77 1.66 11.35
C MET A 211 -23.41 1.30 12.69
N GLY A 212 -23.45 2.24 13.65
CA GLY A 212 -24.06 1.97 14.94
C GLY A 212 -23.79 3.05 15.98
N PRO A 213 -24.40 2.97 17.16
CA PRO A 213 -24.24 3.95 18.23
C PRO A 213 -22.81 4.00 18.78
N PRO A 214 -22.44 5.08 19.47
CA PRO A 214 -21.16 5.14 20.19
C PRO A 214 -21.03 3.99 21.20
N GLY A 215 -19.85 3.39 21.30
CA GLY A 215 -19.59 2.28 22.22
C GLY A 215 -20.12 0.92 21.75
N SER A 216 -20.57 0.76 20.48
CA SER A 216 -21.02 -0.53 19.94
C SER A 216 -19.89 -1.46 19.49
N GLY A 217 -18.60 -1.05 19.57
CA GLY A 217 -17.47 -1.91 19.23
C GLY A 217 -16.98 -1.81 17.78
N LYS A 218 -17.49 -0.88 16.95
CA LYS A 218 -17.09 -0.71 15.52
C LYS A 218 -15.58 -0.62 15.31
N THR A 219 -14.93 0.25 16.09
CA THR A 219 -13.48 0.45 16.01
C THR A 219 -12.71 -0.80 16.46
N MET A 220 -13.22 -1.55 17.44
CA MET A 220 -12.61 -2.82 17.87
C MET A 220 -12.70 -3.88 16.77
N LEU A 221 -13.89 -4.05 16.15
CA LEU A 221 -14.08 -4.94 15.00
C LEU A 221 -13.12 -4.60 13.85
N ALA A 222 -13.01 -3.31 13.50
CA ALA A 222 -12.10 -2.86 12.44
C ALA A 222 -10.62 -3.15 12.78
N ARG A 223 -10.20 -2.91 14.02
CA ARG A 223 -8.84 -3.17 14.50
C ARG A 223 -8.50 -4.65 14.60
N ALA A 224 -9.49 -5.50 14.81
CA ALA A 224 -9.32 -6.95 14.84
C ALA A 224 -9.21 -7.57 13.43
N LEU A 225 -9.64 -6.88 12.37
CA LEU A 225 -9.63 -7.41 11.00
C LEU A 225 -8.28 -7.94 10.53
N PRO A 226 -7.12 -7.30 10.82
CA PRO A 226 -5.83 -7.84 10.42
C PRO A 226 -5.56 -9.27 10.90
N SER A 227 -6.11 -9.69 12.03
CA SER A 227 -5.92 -11.04 12.59
C SER A 227 -6.58 -12.16 11.76
N ILE A 228 -7.49 -11.80 10.84
CA ILE A 228 -8.23 -12.76 10.00
C ILE A 228 -8.00 -12.56 8.50
N LEU A 229 -7.10 -11.64 8.12
CA LEU A 229 -6.76 -11.45 6.71
C LEU A 229 -5.87 -12.58 6.19
N PRO A 230 -6.08 -13.06 4.96
CA PRO A 230 -5.17 -14.03 4.35
C PRO A 230 -3.79 -13.38 4.13
N PRO A 231 -2.69 -14.14 4.21
CA PRO A 231 -1.36 -13.59 4.00
C PRO A 231 -1.21 -12.99 2.59
N LEU A 232 -0.26 -12.08 2.43
CA LEU A 232 0.11 -11.52 1.13
C LEU A 232 0.73 -12.61 0.24
N SER A 233 0.37 -12.64 -1.04
CA SER A 233 1.11 -13.38 -2.05
C SER A 233 2.51 -12.78 -2.25
N GLU A 234 3.42 -13.49 -2.93
CA GLU A 234 4.78 -12.98 -3.18
C GLU A 234 4.78 -11.67 -3.95
N ASP A 235 3.93 -11.56 -4.99
CA ASP A 235 3.80 -10.34 -5.78
C ASP A 235 3.20 -9.18 -4.97
N GLU A 236 2.13 -9.44 -4.22
CA GLU A 236 1.52 -8.42 -3.34
C GLU A 236 2.50 -7.94 -2.26
N ARG A 237 3.29 -8.87 -1.70
CA ARG A 237 4.32 -8.58 -0.70
C ARG A 237 5.38 -7.64 -1.24
N LEU A 238 5.88 -7.93 -2.45
CA LEU A 238 6.89 -7.09 -3.09
C LEU A 238 6.34 -5.71 -3.45
N GLU A 239 5.14 -5.64 -4.05
CA GLU A 239 4.52 -4.37 -4.41
C GLU A 239 4.28 -3.49 -3.17
N ALA A 240 3.72 -4.04 -2.09
CA ALA A 240 3.47 -3.30 -0.86
C ALA A 240 4.77 -2.88 -0.16
N ALA A 241 5.77 -3.77 -0.09
CA ALA A 241 7.06 -3.46 0.51
C ALA A 241 7.80 -2.34 -0.24
N ILE A 242 7.73 -2.29 -1.58
CA ILE A 242 8.30 -1.19 -2.38
C ILE A 242 7.63 0.15 -2.01
N VAL A 243 6.30 0.19 -1.88
CA VAL A 243 5.58 1.42 -1.48
C VAL A 243 6.07 1.92 -0.12
N HIS A 244 6.19 1.02 0.86
CA HIS A 244 6.63 1.35 2.21
C HIS A 244 8.11 1.75 2.24
N SER A 245 8.99 1.03 1.54
CA SER A 245 10.41 1.38 1.41
C SER A 245 10.60 2.79 0.85
N VAL A 246 9.87 3.16 -0.21
CA VAL A 246 9.92 4.52 -0.79
C VAL A 246 9.39 5.58 0.18
N ALA A 247 8.40 5.24 0.99
CA ALA A 247 7.86 6.14 2.02
C ALA A 247 8.77 6.27 3.26
N GLY A 248 9.79 5.43 3.39
CA GLY A 248 10.64 5.33 4.59
C GLY A 248 9.96 4.65 5.78
N GLU A 249 8.94 3.84 5.50
CA GLU A 249 8.20 3.05 6.50
C GLU A 249 8.81 1.65 6.64
N PRO A 250 8.67 1.00 7.82
CA PRO A 250 9.13 -0.38 8.02
C PRO A 250 8.47 -1.37 7.06
N ILE A 251 9.23 -2.35 6.58
CA ILE A 251 8.77 -3.37 5.64
C ILE A 251 8.74 -4.79 6.22
N ASP A 252 9.25 -5.00 7.43
CA ASP A 252 9.48 -6.33 8.02
C ASP A 252 8.20 -7.16 8.12
N SER A 253 7.11 -6.57 8.61
CA SER A 253 5.81 -7.23 8.72
C SER A 253 5.21 -7.58 7.36
N ILE A 254 5.41 -6.72 6.36
CA ILE A 254 4.95 -6.95 4.99
C ILE A 254 5.74 -8.11 4.36
N LEU A 255 7.05 -8.14 4.57
CA LEU A 255 7.90 -9.22 4.11
C LEU A 255 7.56 -10.55 4.81
N ALA A 256 7.06 -10.52 6.04
CA ALA A 256 6.51 -11.67 6.74
C ALA A 256 5.14 -12.13 6.21
N GLY A 257 4.54 -11.38 5.29
CA GLY A 257 3.23 -11.70 4.69
C GLY A 257 2.04 -11.00 5.32
N THR A 258 2.27 -10.10 6.28
CA THR A 258 1.21 -9.32 6.93
C THR A 258 0.70 -8.23 5.99
N ARG A 259 -0.64 -8.13 5.86
CA ARG A 259 -1.27 -7.06 5.08
C ARG A 259 -1.20 -5.72 5.80
N PRO A 260 -0.84 -4.62 5.10
CA PRO A 260 -0.86 -3.28 5.69
C PRO A 260 -2.24 -2.93 6.24
N PHE A 261 -2.27 -2.32 7.42
CA PHE A 261 -3.49 -1.76 8.03
C PHE A 261 -3.26 -0.28 8.35
N ARG A 262 -3.89 0.60 7.57
CA ARG A 262 -3.70 2.05 7.73
C ARG A 262 -4.96 2.67 8.32
N ARG A 263 -4.83 3.20 9.53
CA ARG A 263 -5.90 3.94 10.20
C ARG A 263 -5.71 5.43 9.95
N VAL A 264 -6.69 6.04 9.30
CA VAL A 264 -6.66 7.47 8.98
C VAL A 264 -7.62 8.24 9.87
N HIS A 265 -7.14 9.33 10.45
CA HIS A 265 -7.96 10.25 11.22
C HIS A 265 -8.72 11.21 10.29
N HIS A 266 -9.92 11.64 10.65
CA HIS A 266 -10.77 12.52 9.82
C HIS A 266 -10.14 13.90 9.52
N SER A 267 -9.15 14.35 10.32
CA SER A 267 -8.38 15.56 10.06
C SER A 267 -7.33 15.44 8.94
N ALA A 268 -7.15 14.25 8.36
CA ALA A 268 -6.18 14.04 7.31
C ALA A 268 -6.48 14.90 6.08
N THR A 269 -5.44 15.54 5.56
CA THR A 269 -5.54 16.34 4.34
C THR A 269 -5.64 15.46 3.10
N VAL A 270 -6.16 16.00 1.99
CA VAL A 270 -6.18 15.28 0.70
C VAL A 270 -4.78 14.84 0.28
N ALA A 271 -3.76 15.69 0.50
CA ALA A 271 -2.37 15.35 0.19
C ALA A 271 -1.83 14.21 1.07
N GLY A 272 -2.21 14.15 2.35
CA GLY A 272 -1.85 13.04 3.23
C GLY A 272 -2.51 11.72 2.80
N LEU A 273 -3.75 11.79 2.30
CA LEU A 273 -4.47 10.61 1.79
C LEU A 273 -3.91 10.11 0.46
N VAL A 274 -3.83 10.99 -0.53
CA VAL A 274 -3.50 10.64 -1.94
C VAL A 274 -2.01 10.57 -2.16
N GLY A 275 -1.25 11.33 -1.39
CA GLY A 275 0.15 11.59 -1.63
C GLY A 275 0.38 12.90 -2.38
N GLY A 276 1.64 13.27 -2.49
CA GLY A 276 2.02 14.54 -3.12
C GLY A 276 3.44 14.94 -2.76
N GLY A 277 3.73 16.24 -2.82
CA GLY A 277 5.09 16.75 -2.55
C GLY A 277 5.99 16.73 -3.79
N THR A 278 7.17 17.33 -3.72
CA THR A 278 8.18 17.33 -4.78
C THR A 278 9.52 16.89 -4.17
N PRO A 279 9.95 15.62 -4.42
CA PRO A 279 9.33 14.55 -5.23
C PRO A 279 7.96 14.09 -4.72
N VAL A 280 7.23 13.32 -5.56
CA VAL A 280 5.94 12.74 -5.17
C VAL A 280 6.15 11.61 -4.18
N HIS A 281 5.58 11.74 -2.97
CA HIS A 281 5.55 10.71 -1.94
C HIS A 281 4.19 10.00 -1.91
N PRO A 282 4.14 8.68 -1.66
CA PRO A 282 2.88 7.96 -1.45
C PRO A 282 2.15 8.47 -0.20
N GLY A 283 0.81 8.53 -0.28
CA GLY A 283 -0.06 8.84 0.85
C GLY A 283 -0.65 7.58 1.48
N GLU A 284 -1.53 7.76 2.50
CA GLU A 284 -2.14 6.66 3.27
C GLU A 284 -2.88 5.63 2.40
N ILE A 285 -3.49 6.08 1.30
CA ILE A 285 -4.18 5.16 0.36
C ILE A 285 -3.18 4.22 -0.32
N SER A 286 -2.01 4.72 -0.70
CA SER A 286 -0.95 3.87 -1.29
C SER A 286 -0.25 3.02 -0.25
N LEU A 287 -0.07 3.52 0.97
CA LEU A 287 0.45 2.74 2.10
C LEU A 287 -0.49 1.60 2.53
N ALA A 288 -1.80 1.73 2.23
CA ALA A 288 -2.78 0.66 2.43
C ALA A 288 -2.81 -0.36 1.26
N HIS A 289 -1.91 -0.24 0.28
CA HIS A 289 -1.90 -1.13 -0.88
C HIS A 289 -1.77 -2.60 -0.48
N ALA A 290 -2.56 -3.47 -1.12
CA ALA A 290 -2.72 -4.90 -0.82
C ALA A 290 -3.19 -5.20 0.62
N GLY A 291 -3.72 -4.19 1.33
CA GLY A 291 -4.16 -4.26 2.72
C GLY A 291 -5.49 -3.56 2.95
N VAL A 292 -5.60 -2.88 4.09
CA VAL A 292 -6.82 -2.24 4.59
C VAL A 292 -6.60 -0.76 4.86
N LEU A 293 -7.49 0.06 4.33
CA LEU A 293 -7.64 1.47 4.72
C LEU A 293 -8.83 1.59 5.67
N PHE A 294 -8.57 1.96 6.92
CA PHE A 294 -9.62 2.17 7.94
C PHE A 294 -9.90 3.64 8.15
N LEU A 295 -11.16 4.05 7.91
CA LEU A 295 -11.66 5.40 8.15
C LEU A 295 -12.65 5.37 9.31
N ASP A 296 -12.22 5.89 10.46
CA ASP A 296 -13.09 6.05 11.61
C ASP A 296 -13.88 7.36 11.50
N GLU A 297 -15.12 7.39 12.02
CA GLU A 297 -15.99 8.58 11.96
C GLU A 297 -16.16 9.13 10.54
N LEU A 298 -16.48 8.25 9.59
CA LEU A 298 -16.56 8.58 8.15
C LEU A 298 -17.29 9.90 7.80
N PRO A 299 -18.44 10.27 8.42
CA PRO A 299 -19.14 11.52 8.11
C PRO A 299 -18.39 12.80 8.53
N GLU A 300 -17.35 12.68 9.34
CA GLU A 300 -16.53 13.82 9.82
C GLU A 300 -15.41 14.19 8.83
N PHE A 301 -15.12 13.32 7.88
CA PHE A 301 -14.15 13.63 6.81
C PHE A 301 -14.66 14.75 5.90
N SER A 302 -13.73 15.56 5.40
CA SER A 302 -14.08 16.56 4.39
C SER A 302 -14.61 15.89 3.10
N SER A 303 -15.60 16.50 2.45
CA SER A 303 -16.15 16.00 1.18
C SER A 303 -15.05 15.84 0.11
N ARG A 304 -14.00 16.68 0.14
CA ARG A 304 -12.85 16.57 -0.78
C ARG A 304 -12.04 15.30 -0.52
N SER A 305 -11.78 14.98 0.76
CA SER A 305 -11.06 13.75 1.17
C SER A 305 -11.85 12.51 0.75
N LEU A 306 -13.16 12.47 0.96
CA LEU A 306 -14.01 11.35 0.54
C LEU A 306 -14.13 11.21 -0.98
N GLN A 307 -14.13 12.33 -1.72
CA GLN A 307 -14.11 12.30 -3.19
C GLN A 307 -12.79 11.73 -3.73
N ALA A 308 -11.66 11.99 -3.08
CA ALA A 308 -10.35 11.50 -3.48
C ALA A 308 -10.24 9.96 -3.42
N LEU A 309 -11.06 9.28 -2.61
CA LEU A 309 -11.11 7.81 -2.51
C LEU A 309 -11.75 7.13 -3.72
N ARG A 310 -12.62 7.86 -4.46
CA ARG A 310 -13.46 7.25 -5.52
C ARG A 310 -12.64 6.62 -6.64
N GLN A 311 -11.64 7.35 -7.14
CA GLN A 311 -10.80 6.88 -8.23
C GLN A 311 -9.92 5.67 -7.81
N PRO A 312 -9.20 5.70 -6.68
CA PRO A 312 -8.43 4.56 -6.20
C PRO A 312 -9.28 3.29 -6.01
N MET A 313 -10.48 3.41 -5.44
CA MET A 313 -11.39 2.27 -5.23
C MET A 313 -11.86 1.61 -6.52
N GLU A 314 -11.92 2.35 -7.64
CA GLU A 314 -12.32 1.79 -8.94
C GLU A 314 -11.12 1.29 -9.74
N MET A 315 -10.03 2.05 -9.75
CA MET A 315 -8.90 1.80 -10.64
C MET A 315 -7.75 1.00 -9.96
N GLY A 316 -7.77 0.83 -8.64
CA GLY A 316 -6.68 0.23 -7.89
C GLY A 316 -5.37 1.02 -7.95
N ARG A 317 -5.42 2.28 -8.39
CA ARG A 317 -4.26 3.18 -8.50
C ARG A 317 -4.66 4.64 -8.37
N ILE A 318 -3.71 5.46 -7.92
CA ILE A 318 -3.80 6.92 -7.92
C ILE A 318 -2.95 7.46 -9.07
N VAL A 319 -3.45 8.42 -9.81
CA VAL A 319 -2.69 9.14 -10.83
C VAL A 319 -2.56 10.60 -10.41
N ILE A 320 -1.34 11.04 -10.16
CA ILE A 320 -1.01 12.43 -9.83
C ILE A 320 -0.41 13.08 -11.08
N THR A 321 -1.16 14.00 -11.68
CA THR A 321 -0.72 14.73 -12.88
C THR A 321 -0.14 16.08 -12.48
N ARG A 322 1.03 16.42 -13.02
CA ARG A 322 1.77 17.67 -12.81
C ARG A 322 2.31 18.21 -14.12
N ALA A 323 2.90 19.39 -14.07
CA ALA A 323 3.53 20.01 -15.25
C ALA A 323 4.69 19.20 -15.81
N ASP A 324 5.41 18.46 -14.96
CA ASP A 324 6.57 17.62 -15.29
C ASP A 324 6.22 16.16 -15.61
N GLY A 325 4.91 15.81 -15.61
CA GLY A 325 4.44 14.47 -15.96
C GLY A 325 3.36 13.90 -15.04
N SER A 326 2.98 12.66 -15.31
CA SER A 326 2.00 11.91 -14.51
C SER A 326 2.68 10.75 -13.80
N VAL A 327 2.41 10.61 -12.51
CA VAL A 327 2.91 9.55 -11.64
C VAL A 327 1.75 8.68 -11.20
N ALA A 328 1.89 7.35 -11.38
CA ALA A 328 0.92 6.38 -10.90
C ALA A 328 1.42 5.71 -9.62
N LEU A 329 0.61 5.72 -8.57
CA LEU A 329 0.85 5.04 -7.30
C LEU A 329 -0.13 3.88 -7.16
N PRO A 330 0.30 2.68 -6.73
CA PRO A 330 -0.60 1.57 -6.49
C PRO A 330 -1.52 1.87 -5.30
N ALA A 331 -2.77 1.41 -5.39
CA ALA A 331 -3.81 1.72 -4.42
C ALA A 331 -4.93 0.66 -4.41
N ARG A 332 -4.57 -0.63 -4.43
CA ARG A 332 -5.52 -1.74 -4.26
C ARG A 332 -5.66 -2.01 -2.76
N PHE A 333 -6.79 -1.67 -2.18
CA PHE A 333 -7.04 -1.81 -0.74
C PHE A 333 -8.51 -2.17 -0.49
N SER A 334 -8.78 -2.81 0.66
CA SER A 334 -10.13 -2.96 1.19
C SER A 334 -10.47 -1.76 2.07
N LEU A 335 -11.59 -1.09 1.79
CA LEU A 335 -12.05 0.02 2.60
C LEU A 335 -12.85 -0.50 3.78
N VAL A 336 -12.41 -0.25 5.00
CA VAL A 336 -13.20 -0.41 6.22
C VAL A 336 -13.56 0.97 6.72
N ALA A 337 -14.83 1.23 6.92
CA ALA A 337 -15.31 2.50 7.43
C ALA A 337 -16.21 2.30 8.65
N ALA A 338 -16.11 3.20 9.61
CA ALA A 338 -17.02 3.24 10.76
C ALA A 338 -17.77 4.58 10.77
N ALA A 339 -19.06 4.54 11.08
CA ALA A 339 -19.89 5.73 11.16
C ALA A 339 -20.93 5.60 12.28
N ASN A 340 -21.29 6.75 12.85
CA ASN A 340 -22.49 6.85 13.66
C ASN A 340 -23.69 7.14 12.74
N PRO A 341 -24.93 6.74 13.10
CA PRO A 341 -26.08 6.93 12.25
C PRO A 341 -26.57 8.40 12.22
N CYS A 342 -26.17 9.23 13.19
CA CYS A 342 -26.51 10.65 13.28
C CYS A 342 -25.50 11.37 14.20
N PRO A 343 -25.53 12.71 14.30
CA PRO A 343 -24.59 13.44 15.19
C PRO A 343 -24.64 13.07 16.67
N CYS A 344 -25.82 12.72 17.22
CA CYS A 344 -25.88 12.22 18.60
C CYS A 344 -25.55 10.72 18.71
N GLY A 345 -25.56 9.99 17.59
CA GLY A 345 -25.20 8.58 17.50
C GLY A 345 -26.33 7.58 17.77
N TYR A 346 -27.55 8.04 18.08
CA TYR A 346 -28.63 7.15 18.60
C TYR A 346 -29.81 6.99 17.63
N TYR A 347 -29.71 7.42 16.41
CA TYR A 347 -30.78 7.20 15.41
C TYR A 347 -30.93 5.70 15.13
N GLY A 348 -32.16 5.19 15.36
CA GLY A 348 -32.46 3.75 15.25
C GLY A 348 -31.99 2.89 16.43
N ASP A 349 -31.40 3.46 17.47
CA ASP A 349 -30.99 2.72 18.68
C ASP A 349 -32.22 2.26 19.50
N PRO A 350 -32.38 0.96 19.74
CA PRO A 350 -33.53 0.46 20.52
C PRO A 350 -33.50 0.84 22.01
N GLN A 351 -32.33 1.20 22.56
CA GLN A 351 -32.13 1.48 23.97
C GLN A 351 -32.15 2.97 24.30
N LYS A 352 -31.82 3.83 23.35
CA LYS A 352 -31.73 5.28 23.57
C LYS A 352 -32.31 6.07 22.42
N GLN A 353 -33.27 6.93 22.74
CA GLN A 353 -33.94 7.76 21.74
C GLN A 353 -33.01 8.83 21.14
N CYS A 354 -33.03 8.97 19.81
CA CYS A 354 -32.34 10.04 19.09
C CYS A 354 -33.01 11.40 19.35
N THR A 355 -32.19 12.42 19.61
CA THR A 355 -32.64 13.81 19.84
C THR A 355 -32.41 14.72 18.64
N CYS A 356 -31.84 14.20 17.54
CA CYS A 356 -31.53 14.98 16.37
C CYS A 356 -32.79 15.26 15.54
N PRO A 357 -33.00 16.51 15.05
CA PRO A 357 -34.03 16.76 14.07
C PRO A 357 -33.68 16.10 12.73
N GLN A 358 -34.71 15.71 11.96
CA GLN A 358 -34.56 14.94 10.73
C GLN A 358 -33.61 15.56 9.72
N TRP A 359 -33.70 16.89 9.49
CA TRP A 359 -32.81 17.60 8.56
C TRP A 359 -31.33 17.51 8.94
N LYS A 360 -31.02 17.43 10.26
CA LYS A 360 -29.66 17.30 10.75
C LYS A 360 -29.11 15.88 10.54
N ILE A 361 -29.97 14.85 10.63
CA ILE A 361 -29.65 13.47 10.34
C ILE A 361 -29.33 13.34 8.84
N GLU A 362 -30.22 13.81 7.97
CA GLU A 362 -30.05 13.78 6.52
C GLU A 362 -28.78 14.49 6.06
N ARG A 363 -28.51 15.68 6.63
CA ARG A 363 -27.28 16.42 6.33
C ARG A 363 -26.03 15.65 6.74
N TYR A 364 -26.06 15.03 7.93
CA TYR A 364 -24.94 14.28 8.46
C TYR A 364 -24.64 13.02 7.62
N GLN A 365 -25.65 12.27 7.28
CA GLN A 365 -25.53 11.11 6.39
C GLN A 365 -25.16 11.53 4.96
N GLY A 366 -25.67 12.63 4.47
CA GLY A 366 -25.35 13.20 3.17
C GLY A 366 -23.87 13.59 3.01
N ASN A 367 -23.14 13.85 4.11
CA ASN A 367 -21.70 14.13 4.05
C ASN A 367 -20.89 12.99 3.44
N ILE A 368 -21.30 11.73 3.64
CA ILE A 368 -20.61 10.57 3.05
C ILE A 368 -20.75 10.58 1.52
N GLY A 369 -21.92 11.00 1.02
CA GLY A 369 -22.24 11.06 -0.40
C GLY A 369 -22.57 9.70 -1.02
N GLY A 370 -23.73 9.62 -1.69
CA GLY A 370 -24.23 8.40 -2.35
C GLY A 370 -23.19 7.69 -3.23
N PRO A 371 -22.41 8.40 -4.07
CA PRO A 371 -21.41 7.76 -4.91
C PRO A 371 -20.28 7.02 -4.17
N LEU A 372 -19.94 7.37 -2.93
CA LEU A 372 -18.99 6.59 -2.12
C LEU A 372 -19.67 5.36 -1.50
N LEU A 373 -20.90 5.54 -0.97
CA LEU A 373 -21.70 4.44 -0.43
C LEU A 373 -21.96 3.35 -1.47
N ASP A 374 -22.22 3.74 -2.71
CA ASP A 374 -22.37 2.80 -3.84
C ASP A 374 -21.11 1.98 -4.11
N ARG A 375 -19.93 2.42 -3.66
CA ARG A 375 -18.66 1.73 -3.83
C ARG A 375 -18.27 0.84 -2.65
N ILE A 376 -18.97 0.94 -1.54
CA ILE A 376 -18.82 0.04 -0.39
C ILE A 376 -19.71 -1.18 -0.62
N ASP A 377 -19.12 -2.37 -0.51
CA ASP A 377 -19.81 -3.62 -0.86
C ASP A 377 -20.82 -4.03 0.19
N MET A 378 -20.48 -3.84 1.46
CA MET A 378 -21.24 -4.34 2.61
C MET A 378 -21.53 -3.21 3.60
N HIS A 379 -22.77 -3.11 4.04
CA HIS A 379 -23.21 -2.21 5.11
C HIS A 379 -23.72 -3.04 6.28
N VAL A 380 -23.15 -2.84 7.45
CA VAL A 380 -23.42 -3.68 8.64
C VAL A 380 -23.80 -2.80 9.82
N ASP A 381 -24.97 -3.06 10.38
CA ASP A 381 -25.38 -2.41 11.62
C ASP A 381 -24.76 -3.13 12.81
N VAL A 382 -24.06 -2.37 13.66
CA VAL A 382 -23.36 -2.84 14.86
C VAL A 382 -24.04 -2.27 16.08
N TRP A 383 -24.84 -3.08 16.76
CA TRP A 383 -25.57 -2.67 17.94
C TRP A 383 -24.76 -2.87 19.22
N ARG A 384 -25.18 -2.27 20.32
CA ARG A 384 -24.58 -2.55 21.62
C ARG A 384 -24.87 -3.99 22.05
N CYS A 385 -23.87 -4.63 22.63
CA CYS A 385 -24.07 -5.92 23.30
C CYS A 385 -25.02 -5.77 24.49
N ASP A 386 -25.84 -6.76 24.74
CA ASP A 386 -26.63 -6.82 25.95
C ASP A 386 -25.70 -6.86 27.17
N PRO A 387 -25.97 -6.03 28.23
CA PRO A 387 -25.16 -6.06 29.44
C PRO A 387 -25.12 -7.45 30.10
N GLY A 388 -26.20 -8.26 30.00
CA GLY A 388 -26.23 -9.64 30.47
C GLY A 388 -25.20 -10.51 29.73
N GLU A 389 -25.16 -10.44 28.38
CA GLU A 389 -24.17 -11.17 27.59
C GLU A 389 -22.71 -10.75 27.89
N MET A 390 -22.53 -9.50 28.34
CA MET A 390 -21.21 -9.01 28.78
C MET A 390 -20.80 -9.54 30.16
N LEU A 391 -21.75 -9.78 31.05
CA LEU A 391 -21.50 -10.18 32.43
C LEU A 391 -21.55 -11.70 32.65
N ASP A 392 -22.40 -12.42 31.88
CA ASP A 392 -22.64 -13.86 32.05
C ASP A 392 -21.44 -14.77 31.75
N ARG A 393 -20.39 -14.23 31.12
CA ARG A 393 -19.17 -14.98 30.78
C ARG A 393 -17.97 -14.40 31.51
N ALA A 394 -17.91 -14.57 32.82
CA ALA A 394 -16.78 -14.10 33.63
C ALA A 394 -15.44 -14.74 33.25
N ASP A 395 -15.43 -15.95 32.62
CA ASP A 395 -14.25 -16.77 32.37
C ASP A 395 -13.97 -17.06 30.88
N GLY A 396 -14.69 -16.50 29.91
CA GLY A 396 -14.59 -16.99 28.54
C GLY A 396 -14.44 -15.93 27.46
N ARG A 397 -13.50 -16.17 26.56
CA ARG A 397 -13.46 -15.57 25.22
C ARG A 397 -14.74 -15.98 24.46
N ASP A 398 -15.16 -15.12 23.53
CA ASP A 398 -16.25 -15.47 22.61
C ASP A 398 -15.85 -16.68 21.75
N PRO A 399 -16.74 -17.67 21.51
CA PRO A 399 -16.43 -18.86 20.72
C PRO A 399 -16.13 -18.54 19.23
N ILE A 400 -16.43 -17.32 18.79
CA ILE A 400 -16.07 -16.81 17.46
C ILE A 400 -14.82 -15.96 17.64
N ASP A 401 -13.67 -16.61 17.67
CA ASP A 401 -12.33 -16.01 17.78
C ASP A 401 -11.65 -15.80 16.42
N SER A 402 -10.48 -15.20 16.45
CA SER A 402 -9.71 -14.93 15.25
C SER A 402 -9.24 -16.20 14.56
N GLU A 403 -8.86 -17.24 15.28
CA GLU A 403 -8.38 -18.50 14.72
C GLU A 403 -9.46 -19.18 13.88
N ARG A 404 -10.67 -19.29 14.44
CA ARG A 404 -11.83 -19.88 13.76
C ARG A 404 -12.23 -19.08 12.51
N LEU A 405 -12.25 -17.75 12.61
CA LEU A 405 -12.58 -16.89 11.47
C LEU A 405 -11.54 -16.99 10.37
N LEU A 406 -10.24 -16.96 10.73
CA LEU A 406 -9.13 -17.08 9.78
C LEU A 406 -9.15 -18.45 9.07
N ALA A 407 -9.39 -19.53 9.79
CA ALA A 407 -9.51 -20.86 9.18
C ALA A 407 -10.59 -20.88 8.08
N GLY A 408 -11.76 -20.27 8.32
CA GLY A 408 -12.81 -20.14 7.30
C GLY A 408 -12.42 -19.22 6.14
N VAL A 409 -11.64 -18.17 6.39
CA VAL A 409 -11.13 -17.29 5.33
C VAL A 409 -10.13 -18.02 4.45
N LEU A 410 -9.20 -18.79 5.03
CA LEU A 410 -8.20 -19.56 4.28
C LEU A 410 -8.85 -20.65 3.45
N ALA A 411 -9.79 -21.40 4.01
CA ALA A 411 -10.58 -22.41 3.28
C ALA A 411 -11.33 -21.81 2.07
N ALA A 412 -11.91 -20.62 2.24
CA ALA A 412 -12.56 -19.90 1.15
C ALA A 412 -11.58 -19.48 0.05
N CYS A 413 -10.36 -19.04 0.42
CA CYS A 413 -9.32 -18.68 -0.54
C CYS A 413 -8.83 -19.91 -1.31
N GLU A 414 -8.63 -21.05 -0.65
CA GLU A 414 -8.25 -22.31 -1.27
C GLU A 414 -9.35 -22.82 -2.22
N PHE A 415 -10.60 -22.82 -1.76
CA PHE A 415 -11.74 -23.21 -2.60
C PHE A 415 -11.89 -22.31 -3.82
N ARG A 416 -11.74 -21.01 -3.67
CA ARG A 416 -11.74 -20.03 -4.77
C ARG A 416 -10.63 -20.32 -5.78
N SER A 417 -9.43 -20.63 -5.32
CA SER A 417 -8.29 -20.97 -6.19
C SER A 417 -8.53 -22.28 -6.95
N TRP A 418 -9.00 -23.30 -6.26
CA TRP A 418 -9.43 -24.55 -6.87
C TRP A 418 -10.54 -24.33 -7.92
N ARG A 419 -11.56 -23.56 -7.60
CA ARG A 419 -12.69 -23.26 -8.49
C ARG A 419 -12.22 -22.54 -9.76
N ARG A 420 -11.31 -21.58 -9.64
CA ARG A 420 -10.72 -20.89 -10.78
C ARG A 420 -9.97 -21.86 -11.70
N ALA A 421 -9.15 -22.71 -11.14
CA ALA A 421 -8.38 -23.69 -11.90
C ALA A 421 -9.26 -24.80 -12.51
N ALA A 422 -10.17 -25.37 -11.73
CA ALA A 422 -10.97 -26.53 -12.13
C ALA A 422 -12.15 -26.19 -13.04
N LEU A 423 -12.73 -24.99 -12.91
CA LEU A 423 -13.96 -24.57 -13.59
C LEU A 423 -13.72 -23.47 -14.64
N GLY A 424 -12.48 -23.05 -14.83
CA GLY A 424 -12.11 -22.03 -15.82
C GLY A 424 -12.64 -20.62 -15.51
N ASP A 425 -12.90 -20.30 -14.24
CA ASP A 425 -13.42 -19.02 -13.82
C ASP A 425 -12.33 -17.94 -13.87
N GLY A 426 -12.36 -17.10 -14.89
CA GLY A 426 -11.41 -15.99 -15.05
C GLY A 426 -11.60 -14.85 -14.02
N ASP A 427 -10.69 -13.89 -14.02
CA ASP A 427 -10.72 -12.71 -13.12
C ASP A 427 -11.54 -11.54 -13.67
N ALA A 428 -12.15 -11.68 -14.85
CA ALA A 428 -12.95 -10.63 -15.45
C ALA A 428 -14.06 -10.14 -14.51
N VAL A 429 -14.20 -8.83 -14.35
CA VAL A 429 -15.13 -8.19 -13.41
C VAL A 429 -16.40 -7.72 -14.12
N ASP A 430 -16.57 -8.06 -15.41
CA ASP A 430 -17.82 -7.75 -16.11
C ASP A 430 -19.00 -8.59 -15.58
N VAL A 431 -20.21 -8.05 -15.74
CA VAL A 431 -21.42 -8.68 -15.20
C VAL A 431 -21.66 -10.07 -15.78
N GLY A 432 -21.32 -10.30 -17.05
CA GLY A 432 -21.50 -11.59 -17.71
C GLY A 432 -20.60 -12.66 -17.12
N ALA A 433 -19.31 -12.36 -16.97
CA ALA A 433 -18.34 -13.26 -16.35
C ALA A 433 -18.70 -13.54 -14.88
N LEU A 434 -19.19 -12.56 -14.15
CA LEU A 434 -19.63 -12.72 -12.77
C LEU A 434 -20.87 -13.63 -12.66
N LEU A 435 -21.87 -13.44 -13.52
CA LEU A 435 -23.04 -14.31 -13.58
C LEU A 435 -22.66 -15.77 -13.92
N ALA A 436 -21.73 -15.95 -14.86
CA ALA A 436 -21.20 -17.28 -15.19
C ALA A 436 -20.51 -17.94 -13.99
N ARG A 437 -19.70 -17.18 -13.23
CA ARG A 437 -19.06 -17.68 -12.00
C ARG A 437 -20.04 -18.00 -10.88
N CYS A 438 -21.13 -17.26 -10.77
CA CYS A 438 -22.14 -17.49 -9.75
C CYS A 438 -22.98 -18.74 -10.01
N ARG A 439 -23.11 -19.18 -11.28
CA ARG A 439 -23.91 -20.36 -11.68
C ARG A 439 -25.29 -20.37 -11.04
N LEU A 440 -26.00 -19.25 -11.13
CA LEU A 440 -27.32 -19.07 -10.48
C LEU A 440 -28.36 -20.04 -11.06
N ALA A 441 -29.05 -20.78 -10.19
CA ALA A 441 -30.26 -21.50 -10.56
C ALA A 441 -31.36 -20.52 -10.99
N GLN A 442 -32.32 -20.97 -11.82
CA GLN A 442 -33.42 -20.11 -12.31
C GLN A 442 -34.19 -19.43 -11.17
N ARG A 443 -34.43 -20.14 -10.09
CA ARG A 443 -35.11 -19.61 -8.89
C ARG A 443 -34.31 -18.50 -8.23
N THR A 444 -32.99 -18.70 -8.01
CA THR A 444 -32.09 -17.71 -7.41
C THR A 444 -31.97 -16.45 -8.29
N ARG A 445 -32.00 -16.63 -9.61
CA ARG A 445 -32.01 -15.53 -10.58
C ARG A 445 -33.31 -14.72 -10.48
N GLY A 446 -34.47 -15.38 -10.40
CA GLY A 446 -35.77 -14.72 -10.22
C GLY A 446 -35.84 -13.94 -8.90
N LEU A 447 -35.27 -14.50 -7.81
CA LEU A 447 -35.15 -13.79 -6.55
C LEU A 447 -34.32 -12.51 -6.67
N LEU A 448 -33.13 -12.58 -7.32
CA LEU A 448 -32.28 -11.41 -7.56
C LEU A 448 -33.02 -10.33 -8.35
N GLU A 449 -33.74 -10.70 -9.40
CA GLU A 449 -34.52 -9.77 -10.21
C GLU A 449 -35.63 -9.09 -9.38
N THR A 450 -36.36 -9.86 -8.60
CA THR A 450 -37.43 -9.35 -7.72
C THR A 450 -36.89 -8.36 -6.71
N VAL A 451 -35.85 -8.72 -5.97
CA VAL A 451 -35.22 -7.86 -4.95
C VAL A 451 -34.62 -6.61 -5.60
N SER A 452 -33.98 -6.76 -6.76
CA SER A 452 -33.37 -5.62 -7.48
C SER A 452 -34.42 -4.59 -7.90
N ARG A 453 -35.60 -5.03 -8.34
CA ARG A 453 -36.73 -4.14 -8.71
C ARG A 453 -37.36 -3.50 -7.47
N THR A 454 -37.60 -4.27 -6.41
CA THR A 454 -38.26 -3.79 -5.17
C THR A 454 -37.42 -2.79 -4.43
N GLN A 455 -36.08 -3.00 -4.41
CA GLN A 455 -35.13 -2.18 -3.66
C GLN A 455 -34.41 -1.15 -4.56
N LEU A 456 -34.80 -1.02 -5.83
CA LEU A 456 -34.21 -0.10 -6.79
C LEU A 456 -32.68 -0.18 -6.87
N LEU A 457 -32.12 -1.40 -6.83
CA LEU A 457 -30.68 -1.59 -6.87
C LEU A 457 -30.12 -1.12 -8.21
N SER A 458 -29.06 -0.30 -8.16
CA SER A 458 -28.28 0.05 -9.33
C SER A 458 -27.56 -1.17 -9.93
N GLY A 459 -27.16 -1.10 -11.20
CA GLY A 459 -26.34 -2.18 -11.81
C GLY A 459 -25.07 -2.49 -11.00
N ARG A 460 -24.43 -1.45 -10.42
CA ARG A 460 -23.31 -1.63 -9.48
C ARG A 460 -23.73 -2.35 -8.21
N GLY A 461 -24.89 -2.02 -7.65
CA GLY A 461 -25.45 -2.68 -6.47
C GLY A 461 -25.66 -4.18 -6.69
N ILE A 462 -26.19 -4.56 -7.85
CA ILE A 462 -26.38 -5.97 -8.25
C ILE A 462 -25.03 -6.68 -8.38
N THR A 463 -24.07 -6.08 -9.09
CA THR A 463 -22.72 -6.66 -9.27
C THR A 463 -22.04 -6.92 -7.92
N ARG A 464 -22.09 -5.96 -6.98
CA ARG A 464 -21.51 -6.10 -5.65
C ARG A 464 -22.20 -7.16 -4.80
N ALA A 465 -23.54 -7.20 -4.83
CA ALA A 465 -24.29 -8.26 -4.15
C ALA A 465 -23.90 -9.65 -4.68
N LEU A 466 -23.71 -9.81 -5.98
CA LEU A 466 -23.22 -11.06 -6.58
C LEU A 466 -21.78 -11.39 -6.18
N MET A 467 -20.89 -10.39 -6.10
CA MET A 467 -19.51 -10.61 -5.64
C MET A 467 -19.47 -11.09 -4.19
N VAL A 468 -20.24 -10.45 -3.31
CA VAL A 468 -20.37 -10.85 -1.90
C VAL A 468 -21.01 -12.24 -1.79
N ALA A 469 -22.10 -12.53 -2.54
CA ALA A 469 -22.74 -13.83 -2.55
C ALA A 469 -21.80 -14.95 -3.03
N ARG A 470 -20.94 -14.65 -4.03
CA ARG A 470 -19.92 -15.60 -4.49
C ARG A 470 -18.89 -15.88 -3.40
N THR A 471 -18.46 -14.87 -2.65
CA THR A 471 -17.55 -15.06 -1.52
C THR A 471 -18.19 -15.89 -0.41
N ILE A 472 -19.46 -15.64 -0.08
CA ILE A 472 -20.20 -16.43 0.92
C ILE A 472 -20.29 -17.91 0.47
N ALA A 473 -20.58 -18.13 -0.82
CA ALA A 473 -20.60 -19.47 -1.37
C ALA A 473 -19.19 -20.13 -1.41
N ASP A 474 -18.12 -19.35 -1.57
CA ASP A 474 -16.74 -19.87 -1.46
C ASP A 474 -16.40 -20.26 -0.01
N ILE A 475 -16.89 -19.53 1.01
CA ILE A 475 -16.79 -19.90 2.43
C ILE A 475 -17.57 -21.20 2.72
N ALA A 476 -18.69 -21.39 2.03
CA ALA A 476 -19.50 -22.61 2.14
C ALA A 476 -19.03 -23.74 1.20
N GLU A 477 -17.88 -23.58 0.54
CA GLU A 477 -17.31 -24.53 -0.43
C GLU A 477 -18.31 -24.96 -1.53
N SER A 478 -19.23 -24.06 -1.88
CA SER A 478 -20.27 -24.31 -2.87
C SER A 478 -19.83 -23.87 -4.28
N LYS A 479 -19.99 -24.78 -5.27
CA LYS A 479 -19.69 -24.50 -6.68
C LYS A 479 -20.60 -23.45 -7.32
N SER A 480 -21.82 -23.29 -6.80
CA SER A 480 -22.84 -22.37 -7.27
C SER A 480 -23.32 -21.45 -6.14
N VAL A 481 -23.79 -20.27 -6.47
CA VAL A 481 -24.43 -19.39 -5.51
C VAL A 481 -25.89 -19.80 -5.33
N ALA A 482 -26.21 -20.35 -4.15
CA ALA A 482 -27.54 -20.73 -3.76
C ALA A 482 -28.36 -19.51 -3.26
N GLU A 483 -29.66 -19.73 -3.03
CA GLU A 483 -30.59 -18.70 -2.55
C GLU A 483 -30.15 -18.12 -1.19
N GLU A 484 -29.73 -18.98 -0.28
CA GLU A 484 -29.21 -18.59 1.05
C GLU A 484 -28.00 -17.67 0.98
N HIS A 485 -27.03 -17.96 0.09
CA HIS A 485 -25.83 -17.12 -0.10
C HIS A 485 -26.20 -15.74 -0.65
N LEU A 486 -27.17 -15.70 -1.57
CA LEU A 486 -27.67 -14.45 -2.14
C LEU A 486 -28.43 -13.63 -1.08
N MET A 487 -29.27 -14.26 -0.29
CA MET A 487 -30.02 -13.58 0.78
C MET A 487 -29.12 -13.02 1.87
N GLU A 488 -28.07 -13.76 2.28
CA GLU A 488 -27.06 -13.26 3.20
C GLU A 488 -26.34 -12.04 2.62
N ALA A 489 -25.90 -12.10 1.35
CA ALA A 489 -25.25 -10.97 0.69
C ALA A 489 -26.16 -9.74 0.58
N LEU A 490 -27.44 -9.93 0.27
CA LEU A 490 -28.42 -8.85 0.19
C LEU A 490 -28.69 -8.23 1.57
N SER A 491 -28.65 -9.02 2.65
CA SER A 491 -28.82 -8.49 4.00
C SER A 491 -27.73 -7.48 4.40
N PHE A 492 -26.53 -7.61 3.83
CA PHE A 492 -25.44 -6.63 4.01
C PHE A 492 -25.59 -5.39 3.11
N LYS A 493 -26.49 -5.39 2.14
CA LYS A 493 -26.70 -4.25 1.24
C LYS A 493 -27.94 -3.44 1.58
N LEU A 494 -28.95 -4.10 2.10
CA LEU A 494 -30.26 -3.52 2.36
C LEU A 494 -30.31 -2.97 3.78
N ARG A 495 -30.23 -1.64 3.94
CA ARG A 495 -30.49 -0.98 5.21
C ARG A 495 -31.98 -0.88 5.45
N LYS A 496 -32.47 -1.43 6.57
CA LYS A 496 -33.82 -1.18 7.04
C LYS A 496 -33.86 0.26 7.60
N GLY A 497 -34.42 1.19 6.84
CA GLY A 497 -34.84 2.50 7.36
C GLY A 497 -33.86 3.68 7.19
N VAL A 498 -33.24 3.85 6.04
CA VAL A 498 -32.69 5.14 5.59
C VAL A 498 -33.33 5.51 4.24
#